data_fdd94721204ed63126ee9e7d9792f3aa
#
_entry.id   fdd94721204ed63126ee9e7d9792f3aa
#
_cell.length_a   1.000
_cell.length_b   1.000
_cell.length_c   1.000
_cell.angle_alpha   90.00
_cell.angle_beta   90.00
_cell.angle_gamma   90.00
#
_symmetry.space_group_name_H-M   'P 1'
#
loop_
_entity.id
_entity.type
_entity.pdbx_description
1 polymer ?
#
loop_
_entity_poly.entity_id
_entity_poly.type
_entity_poly.pdbx_seq_one_letter_code
_entity_poly.pdbx_strand_id
1 'polypeptide(L)'
;TTAPTLEGLDFNRNYPVYWVPEGEQQGAGNFPFSEPETRAEAEFWANNTNINGFVTYHTYSAVMLRPYSTHPDEYFPVEDLEMYKYIADKGKAMTGYECVSVYHDFRYHPKEVTNGAMDDYGYDHFGWYGFTVELWDAPTQAAVKKDDYIQWFRWHPLEDELKLQRWNDENLAGKGFINWQSFHHPQLGEVEIGGWDFKNVWQNAPEKYLPDLCEKQCQFTIAHALMSPLLAISRLDLKSEGNGIYHLVLQLENQGFLPTYTSKKALERKIVRPIQVKLNLADEVSLIVGKLEQEIGHLEGRSNKVYSSLAHGLDYRRTVEWVIKGVSGQEIEIIAIAERAGTVRQKVIL
;
A
#
# COMPACT_ATOMS: atom_id res chain seq x y z
N THR A 1 -5.73 5.57 -32.90
CA THR A 1 -4.57 4.77 -32.49
C THR A 1 -3.52 5.72 -31.98
N THR A 2 -3.25 5.69 -30.70
CA THR A 2 -2.00 6.23 -30.20
C THR A 2 -0.88 5.40 -30.82
N ALA A 3 0.19 6.05 -31.26
CA ALA A 3 1.38 5.32 -31.72
C ALA A 3 1.77 4.32 -30.61
N PRO A 4 2.12 3.08 -30.95
CA PRO A 4 2.69 2.20 -29.96
C PRO A 4 3.90 2.90 -29.34
N THR A 5 4.07 2.74 -28.06
CA THR A 5 5.18 3.28 -27.29
C THR A 5 6.49 2.60 -27.70
N LEU A 6 6.92 2.78 -28.96
CA LEU A 6 8.22 2.28 -29.42
C LEU A 6 9.39 3.03 -28.75
N GLU A 7 9.10 4.18 -28.13
CA GLU A 7 10.08 5.06 -27.50
C GLU A 7 9.58 5.60 -26.14
N GLY A 8 8.55 5.01 -25.58
CA GLY A 8 7.98 5.44 -24.30
C GLY A 8 8.61 4.69 -23.12
N LEU A 9 8.85 5.43 -22.03
CA LEU A 9 9.18 4.86 -20.73
C LEU A 9 7.91 4.54 -19.98
N ASP A 10 7.92 3.43 -19.27
CA ASP A 10 6.91 3.09 -18.27
C ASP A 10 7.56 3.15 -16.89
N PHE A 11 7.22 4.18 -16.10
CA PHE A 11 7.80 4.35 -14.77
C PHE A 11 7.55 3.13 -13.88
N ASN A 12 6.43 2.42 -14.09
CA ASN A 12 6.13 1.18 -13.39
C ASN A 12 6.88 -0.05 -13.96
N ARG A 13 7.99 0.17 -14.65
CA ARG A 13 8.98 -0.83 -15.09
C ARG A 13 10.40 -0.42 -14.70
N ASN A 14 10.58 0.72 -14.04
CA ASN A 14 11.88 1.32 -13.78
C ASN A 14 12.38 1.15 -12.32
N TYR A 15 11.61 0.47 -11.45
CA TYR A 15 12.05 0.16 -10.08
C TYR A 15 13.07 -0.99 -10.06
N PRO A 16 13.99 -1.04 -9.08
CA PRO A 16 15.12 -1.99 -9.09
C PRO A 16 14.72 -3.43 -8.77
N VAL A 17 13.51 -3.66 -8.25
CA VAL A 17 13.04 -5.00 -7.91
C VAL A 17 12.82 -5.84 -9.18
N TYR A 18 13.53 -6.95 -9.29
CA TYR A 18 13.44 -7.86 -10.43
C TYR A 18 13.59 -7.16 -11.80
N TRP A 19 14.22 -6.01 -11.82
CA TRP A 19 14.41 -5.22 -13.05
C TRP A 19 15.19 -6.01 -14.09
N VAL A 20 14.79 -5.87 -15.34
CA VAL A 20 15.49 -6.41 -16.52
C VAL A 20 15.63 -5.31 -17.57
N PRO A 21 16.64 -5.40 -18.49
CA PRO A 21 16.88 -4.37 -19.48
C PRO A 21 15.73 -4.16 -20.46
N GLU A 22 15.71 -2.99 -21.11
CA GLU A 22 14.73 -2.59 -22.12
C GLU A 22 14.48 -3.65 -23.21
N GLY A 23 15.50 -4.44 -23.59
CA GLY A 23 15.36 -5.52 -24.57
C GLY A 23 14.53 -6.72 -24.06
N GLU A 24 14.32 -6.85 -22.76
CA GLU A 24 13.54 -7.91 -22.14
C GLU A 24 12.20 -7.39 -21.59
N GLN A 25 12.19 -6.15 -21.10
CA GLN A 25 10.99 -5.47 -20.59
C GLN A 25 10.88 -4.08 -21.21
N GLN A 26 9.94 -3.91 -22.16
CA GLN A 26 9.68 -2.61 -22.77
C GLN A 26 9.28 -1.57 -21.73
N GLY A 27 9.85 -0.38 -21.82
CA GLY A 27 9.61 0.73 -20.92
C GLY A 27 10.47 0.74 -19.66
N ALA A 28 11.39 -0.24 -19.50
CA ALA A 28 12.24 -0.39 -18.32
C ALA A 28 13.27 0.73 -18.14
N GLY A 29 13.59 1.47 -19.21
CA GLY A 29 14.62 2.48 -19.19
C GLY A 29 16.04 1.91 -19.27
N ASN A 30 17.03 2.80 -19.17
CA ASN A 30 18.44 2.43 -19.38
C ASN A 30 19.04 1.63 -18.21
N PHE A 31 18.55 1.87 -16.99
CA PHE A 31 18.96 1.20 -15.75
C PHE A 31 17.89 1.45 -14.67
N PRO A 32 17.86 0.66 -13.57
CA PRO A 32 16.93 0.90 -12.49
C PRO A 32 17.02 2.33 -11.96
N PHE A 33 15.89 3.01 -11.82
CA PHE A 33 15.86 4.43 -11.44
C PHE A 33 16.59 5.36 -12.41
N SER A 34 16.59 5.03 -13.71
CA SER A 34 17.11 5.96 -14.73
C SER A 34 16.31 7.25 -14.79
N GLU A 35 15.03 7.22 -14.38
CA GLU A 35 14.13 8.35 -14.48
C GLU A 35 14.16 9.21 -13.20
N PRO A 36 14.18 10.54 -13.34
CA PRO A 36 14.20 11.43 -12.19
C PRO A 36 12.96 11.30 -11.29
N GLU A 37 11.82 10.97 -11.86
CA GLU A 37 10.55 10.77 -11.15
C GLU A 37 10.63 9.56 -10.22
N THR A 38 11.05 8.41 -10.72
CA THR A 38 11.17 7.18 -9.91
C THR A 38 12.25 7.30 -8.85
N ARG A 39 13.35 8.03 -9.14
CA ARG A 39 14.36 8.37 -8.11
C ARG A 39 13.82 9.25 -7.01
N ALA A 40 13.12 10.33 -7.36
CA ALA A 40 12.56 11.27 -6.39
C ALA A 40 11.58 10.57 -5.44
N GLU A 41 10.75 9.68 -5.97
CA GLU A 41 9.83 8.87 -5.18
C GLU A 41 10.56 7.89 -4.28
N ALA A 42 11.54 7.15 -4.80
CA ALA A 42 12.34 6.22 -4.01
C ALA A 42 13.13 6.92 -2.90
N GLU A 43 13.68 8.11 -3.14
CA GLU A 43 14.33 8.94 -2.15
C GLU A 43 13.35 9.40 -1.05
N PHE A 44 12.14 9.81 -1.45
CA PHE A 44 11.08 10.13 -0.50
C PHE A 44 10.73 8.92 0.36
N TRP A 45 10.57 7.74 -0.22
CA TRP A 45 10.27 6.51 0.50
C TRP A 45 11.38 6.13 1.49
N ALA A 46 12.62 6.19 1.05
CA ALA A 46 13.79 5.87 1.89
C ALA A 46 13.95 6.82 3.09
N ASN A 47 13.58 8.08 2.92
CA ASN A 47 13.66 9.10 3.96
C ASN A 47 12.45 9.13 4.91
N ASN A 48 11.36 8.41 4.58
CA ASN A 48 10.13 8.38 5.37
C ASN A 48 9.84 6.95 5.88
N THR A 49 10.65 6.51 6.82
CA THR A 49 10.63 5.14 7.36
C THR A 49 9.35 4.78 8.14
N ASN A 50 8.48 5.75 8.38
CA ASN A 50 7.18 5.60 9.05
C ASN A 50 6.04 5.14 8.11
N ILE A 51 6.27 5.00 6.82
CA ILE A 51 5.28 4.52 5.85
C ILE A 51 5.00 3.03 6.10
N ASN A 52 3.72 2.64 6.04
CA ASN A 52 3.27 1.25 6.22
C ASN A 52 2.66 0.63 4.96
N GLY A 53 2.23 1.45 4.03
CA GLY A 53 1.61 1.02 2.79
C GLY A 53 1.32 2.19 1.86
N PHE A 54 0.88 1.89 0.67
CA PHE A 54 0.51 2.88 -0.33
C PHE A 54 -0.56 2.34 -1.28
N VAL A 55 -1.20 3.25 -2.00
CA VAL A 55 -2.07 2.94 -3.14
C VAL A 55 -1.59 3.77 -4.31
N THR A 56 -1.29 3.12 -5.43
CA THR A 56 -1.01 3.78 -6.70
C THR A 56 -2.20 3.62 -7.63
N TYR A 57 -2.63 4.72 -8.25
CA TYR A 57 -3.80 4.74 -9.12
C TYR A 57 -3.38 4.71 -10.58
N HIS A 58 -3.86 3.69 -11.26
CA HIS A 58 -3.70 3.45 -12.69
C HIS A 58 -5.06 3.47 -13.38
N THR A 59 -5.08 3.17 -14.64
CA THR A 59 -6.26 2.91 -15.45
C THR A 59 -5.91 1.84 -16.49
N TYR A 60 -6.77 1.01 -16.89
CA TYR A 60 -8.18 0.82 -16.58
C TYR A 60 -8.45 -0.68 -16.40
N SER A 61 -9.48 -1.10 -15.69
CA SER A 61 -9.99 -2.50 -15.63
C SER A 61 -10.91 -2.69 -14.41
N ALA A 62 -11.03 -1.69 -13.55
CA ALA A 62 -11.79 -1.74 -12.29
C ALA A 62 -11.36 -2.91 -11.38
N VAL A 63 -10.05 -3.04 -11.17
CA VAL A 63 -9.47 -4.07 -10.29
C VAL A 63 -8.43 -3.47 -9.34
N MET A 64 -8.21 -4.13 -8.24
CA MET A 64 -7.06 -3.90 -7.35
C MET A 64 -6.03 -4.98 -7.64
N LEU A 65 -4.81 -4.56 -7.92
CA LEU A 65 -3.67 -5.44 -8.16
C LEU A 65 -2.80 -5.50 -6.90
N ARG A 66 -2.28 -6.67 -6.61
CA ARG A 66 -1.32 -6.89 -5.53
C ARG A 66 -0.06 -7.59 -6.05
N PRO A 67 1.08 -7.44 -5.38
CA PRO A 67 2.27 -8.22 -5.67
C PRO A 67 2.00 -9.74 -5.59
N TYR A 68 2.87 -10.56 -6.08
CA TYR A 68 4.01 -10.21 -6.91
C TYR A 68 3.60 -10.14 -8.37
N SER A 69 4.33 -9.31 -9.14
CA SER A 69 4.20 -9.31 -10.60
C SER A 69 5.06 -10.38 -11.24
N THR A 70 6.10 -10.84 -10.53
CA THR A 70 7.13 -11.76 -11.03
C THR A 70 7.07 -13.16 -10.43
N HIS A 71 6.40 -13.36 -9.30
CA HIS A 71 6.39 -14.63 -8.56
C HIS A 71 4.95 -15.05 -8.17
N PRO A 72 4.71 -16.37 -8.06
CA PRO A 72 3.42 -16.88 -7.59
C PRO A 72 3.24 -16.64 -6.07
N ASP A 73 2.00 -16.86 -5.62
CA ASP A 73 1.59 -16.62 -4.22
C ASP A 73 2.41 -17.40 -3.19
N GLU A 74 2.95 -18.58 -3.55
CA GLU A 74 3.80 -19.40 -2.69
C GLU A 74 5.11 -18.71 -2.30
N TYR A 75 5.47 -17.63 -2.97
CA TYR A 75 6.65 -16.83 -2.66
C TYR A 75 6.47 -15.90 -1.45
N PHE A 76 5.22 -15.65 -1.05
CA PHE A 76 4.93 -14.86 0.14
C PHE A 76 5.11 -15.64 1.44
N PRO A 77 5.50 -14.98 2.55
CA PRO A 77 5.11 -15.43 3.88
C PRO A 77 3.58 -15.56 3.95
N VAL A 78 3.11 -16.66 4.53
CA VAL A 78 1.66 -16.96 4.56
C VAL A 78 0.86 -15.83 5.21
N GLU A 79 1.39 -15.28 6.31
CA GLU A 79 0.75 -14.19 7.05
C GLU A 79 0.60 -12.93 6.20
N ASP A 80 1.58 -12.62 5.38
CA ASP A 80 1.56 -11.43 4.53
C ASP A 80 0.57 -11.61 3.38
N LEU A 81 0.50 -12.80 2.77
CA LEU A 81 -0.49 -13.10 1.73
C LEU A 81 -1.91 -12.99 2.28
N GLU A 82 -2.18 -13.59 3.44
CA GLU A 82 -3.50 -13.51 4.08
C GLU A 82 -3.86 -12.07 4.46
N MET A 83 -2.86 -11.27 4.82
CA MET A 83 -3.06 -9.85 5.09
C MET A 83 -3.42 -9.06 3.83
N TYR A 84 -2.71 -9.30 2.71
CA TYR A 84 -3.08 -8.72 1.42
C TYR A 84 -4.53 -9.04 1.06
N LYS A 85 -4.94 -10.31 1.17
CA LYS A 85 -6.31 -10.74 0.91
C LYS A 85 -7.32 -10.04 1.83
N TYR A 86 -7.00 -9.94 3.13
CA TYR A 86 -7.89 -9.27 4.09
C TYR A 86 -8.09 -7.78 3.77
N ILE A 87 -7.00 -7.05 3.46
CA ILE A 87 -7.06 -5.63 3.08
C ILE A 87 -7.86 -5.49 1.77
N ALA A 88 -7.61 -6.37 0.82
CA ALA A 88 -8.30 -6.41 -0.47
C ALA A 88 -9.80 -6.66 -0.33
N ASP A 89 -10.23 -7.57 0.55
CA ASP A 89 -11.65 -7.82 0.82
C ASP A 89 -12.36 -6.57 1.38
N LYS A 90 -11.66 -5.78 2.22
CA LYS A 90 -12.18 -4.49 2.67
C LYS A 90 -12.30 -3.50 1.52
N GLY A 91 -11.28 -3.44 0.65
CA GLY A 91 -11.31 -2.63 -0.56
C GLY A 91 -12.45 -3.03 -1.49
N LYS A 92 -12.63 -4.32 -1.75
CA LYS A 92 -13.75 -4.84 -2.56
C LYS A 92 -15.12 -4.44 -2.00
N ALA A 93 -15.30 -4.53 -0.70
CA ALA A 93 -16.56 -4.13 -0.06
C ALA A 93 -16.87 -2.63 -0.23
N MET A 94 -15.87 -1.78 -0.35
CA MET A 94 -16.00 -0.33 -0.50
C MET A 94 -16.11 0.11 -1.95
N THR A 95 -15.28 -0.48 -2.82
CA THR A 95 -15.11 -0.04 -4.21
C THR A 95 -15.93 -0.87 -5.21
N GLY A 96 -16.24 -2.10 -4.86
CA GLY A 96 -16.79 -3.10 -5.77
C GLY A 96 -15.73 -3.76 -6.68
N TYR A 97 -14.44 -3.41 -6.54
CA TYR A 97 -13.35 -3.94 -7.34
C TYR A 97 -12.83 -5.26 -6.78
N GLU A 98 -12.65 -6.24 -7.65
CA GLU A 98 -11.95 -7.47 -7.27
C GLU A 98 -10.47 -7.18 -7.04
N CYS A 99 -9.85 -7.95 -6.12
CA CYS A 99 -8.40 -7.93 -5.99
C CYS A 99 -7.81 -9.18 -6.63
N VAL A 100 -6.87 -8.96 -7.52
CA VAL A 100 -6.22 -10.03 -8.27
C VAL A 100 -4.71 -9.98 -8.12
N SER A 101 -4.08 -11.13 -8.24
CA SER A 101 -2.62 -11.24 -8.31
C SER A 101 -2.15 -10.83 -9.70
N VAL A 102 -1.15 -9.94 -9.78
CA VAL A 102 -0.57 -9.61 -11.09
C VAL A 102 -0.04 -10.86 -11.77
N TYR A 103 0.68 -11.71 -11.02
CA TYR A 103 1.27 -12.94 -11.56
C TYR A 103 0.21 -13.95 -12.04
N HIS A 104 -0.87 -14.16 -11.31
CA HIS A 104 -1.84 -15.19 -11.65
C HIS A 104 -2.90 -14.72 -12.65
N ASP A 105 -3.34 -13.46 -12.53
CA ASP A 105 -4.60 -13.02 -13.15
C ASP A 105 -4.45 -11.82 -14.10
N PHE A 106 -3.26 -11.15 -14.12
CA PHE A 106 -3.10 -9.89 -14.86
C PHE A 106 -1.82 -9.86 -15.73
N ARG A 107 -1.34 -11.01 -16.20
CA ARG A 107 -0.20 -11.08 -17.14
C ARG A 107 -0.64 -10.81 -18.56
N TYR A 108 0.08 -9.92 -19.24
CA TYR A 108 -0.18 -9.64 -20.67
C TYR A 108 0.10 -10.85 -21.57
N HIS A 109 0.97 -11.74 -21.17
CA HIS A 109 1.24 -12.99 -21.87
C HIS A 109 1.54 -14.10 -20.86
N PRO A 110 1.06 -15.36 -21.06
CA PRO A 110 1.25 -16.45 -20.09
C PRO A 110 2.71 -16.79 -19.77
N LYS A 111 3.65 -16.45 -20.65
CA LYS A 111 5.10 -16.69 -20.47
C LYS A 111 5.89 -15.49 -19.99
N GLU A 112 5.25 -14.34 -19.84
CA GLU A 112 5.88 -13.09 -19.44
C GLU A 112 5.43 -12.68 -18.04
N VAL A 113 6.32 -12.04 -17.33
CA VAL A 113 6.06 -11.40 -16.05
C VAL A 113 6.32 -9.91 -16.16
N THR A 114 5.79 -9.13 -15.26
CA THR A 114 6.04 -7.69 -15.21
C THR A 114 7.18 -7.41 -14.25
N ASN A 115 8.29 -6.89 -14.77
CA ASN A 115 9.48 -6.58 -13.99
C ASN A 115 9.56 -5.10 -13.64
N GLY A 116 10.24 -4.78 -12.55
CA GLY A 116 10.49 -3.39 -12.13
C GLY A 116 9.23 -2.64 -11.70
N ALA A 117 8.23 -3.35 -11.15
CA ALA A 117 6.97 -2.76 -10.72
C ALA A 117 7.07 -2.12 -9.33
N MET A 118 6.34 -1.02 -9.14
CA MET A 118 6.32 -0.22 -7.92
C MET A 118 5.77 -0.99 -6.71
N ASP A 119 4.71 -1.75 -6.89
CA ASP A 119 4.08 -2.55 -5.84
C ASP A 119 5.00 -3.68 -5.36
N ASP A 120 5.68 -4.37 -6.27
CA ASP A 120 6.74 -5.34 -5.92
C ASP A 120 7.89 -4.65 -5.16
N TYR A 121 8.31 -3.45 -5.59
CA TYR A 121 9.37 -2.69 -4.93
C TYR A 121 8.98 -2.28 -3.50
N GLY A 122 7.79 -1.73 -3.33
CA GLY A 122 7.30 -1.32 -2.01
C GLY A 122 7.19 -2.48 -1.03
N TYR A 123 6.71 -3.63 -1.49
CA TYR A 123 6.61 -4.82 -0.64
C TYR A 123 7.99 -5.48 -0.42
N ASP A 124 8.75 -5.75 -1.47
CA ASP A 124 9.99 -6.53 -1.33
C ASP A 124 11.11 -5.75 -0.63
N HIS A 125 11.21 -4.43 -0.85
CA HIS A 125 12.25 -3.60 -0.24
C HIS A 125 11.86 -3.02 1.12
N PHE A 126 10.59 -2.67 1.32
CA PHE A 126 10.15 -1.99 2.54
C PHE A 126 9.15 -2.81 3.37
N GLY A 127 8.64 -3.92 2.85
CA GLY A 127 7.62 -4.73 3.52
C GLY A 127 6.32 -3.97 3.72
N TRP A 128 5.96 -3.08 2.80
CA TRP A 128 4.72 -2.33 2.83
C TRP A 128 3.61 -3.07 2.11
N TYR A 129 2.38 -2.88 2.55
CA TYR A 129 1.22 -3.35 1.79
C TYR A 129 0.85 -2.32 0.74
N GLY A 130 1.34 -2.53 -0.49
CA GLY A 130 1.06 -1.69 -1.66
C GLY A 130 -0.02 -2.31 -2.55
N PHE A 131 -0.88 -1.46 -3.12
CA PHE A 131 -1.87 -1.87 -4.11
C PHE A 131 -1.80 -0.96 -5.32
N THR A 132 -1.84 -1.54 -6.51
CA THR A 132 -2.11 -0.82 -7.75
C THR A 132 -3.59 -0.92 -8.04
N VAL A 133 -4.28 0.21 -8.18
CA VAL A 133 -5.72 0.23 -8.47
C VAL A 133 -5.92 0.72 -9.88
N GLU A 134 -6.38 -0.19 -10.74
CA GLU A 134 -6.80 0.12 -12.11
C GLU A 134 -8.19 0.73 -12.07
N LEU A 135 -8.24 2.06 -12.10
CA LEU A 135 -9.50 2.81 -12.02
C LEU A 135 -10.34 2.61 -13.26
N TRP A 136 -11.66 2.60 -13.05
CA TRP A 136 -12.65 2.65 -14.11
C TRP A 136 -12.66 1.44 -15.06
N ASP A 137 -13.80 1.14 -15.60
CA ASP A 137 -13.98 0.13 -16.64
C ASP A 137 -15.32 0.32 -17.35
N ALA A 138 -15.29 0.88 -18.54
CA ALA A 138 -16.48 1.08 -19.36
C ALA A 138 -17.24 -0.22 -19.64
N PRO A 139 -16.59 -1.35 -19.97
CA PRO A 139 -17.29 -2.63 -20.14
C PRO A 139 -18.12 -3.05 -18.92
N THR A 140 -17.62 -2.91 -17.72
CA THR A 140 -18.36 -3.21 -16.49
C THR A 140 -19.60 -2.33 -16.35
N GLN A 141 -19.50 -1.04 -16.73
CA GLN A 141 -20.65 -0.14 -16.72
C GLN A 141 -21.74 -0.54 -17.74
N ALA A 142 -21.33 -1.17 -18.84
CA ALA A 142 -22.19 -1.73 -19.86
C ALA A 142 -22.69 -3.16 -19.53
N ALA A 143 -22.51 -3.63 -18.29
CA ALA A 143 -22.87 -4.97 -17.85
C ALA A 143 -22.17 -6.09 -18.65
N VAL A 144 -21.00 -5.83 -19.17
CA VAL A 144 -20.11 -6.84 -19.75
C VAL A 144 -19.42 -7.59 -18.63
N LYS A 145 -19.42 -8.92 -18.70
CA LYS A 145 -18.67 -9.79 -17.79
C LYS A 145 -17.38 -10.23 -18.46
N LYS A 146 -16.29 -10.13 -17.73
CA LYS A 146 -14.97 -10.55 -18.18
C LYS A 146 -14.46 -11.64 -17.26
N ASP A 147 -14.22 -12.85 -17.81
CA ASP A 147 -13.62 -13.95 -17.07
C ASP A 147 -12.09 -13.81 -17.00
N ASP A 148 -11.50 -13.16 -18.00
CA ASP A 148 -10.09 -12.82 -18.11
C ASP A 148 -9.97 -11.37 -18.57
N TYR A 149 -9.36 -10.51 -17.73
CA TYR A 149 -9.23 -9.08 -18.00
C TYR A 149 -8.41 -8.80 -19.26
N ILE A 150 -7.30 -9.49 -19.45
CA ILE A 150 -6.38 -9.25 -20.55
C ILE A 150 -6.91 -9.83 -21.86
N GLN A 151 -7.42 -11.05 -21.82
CA GLN A 151 -7.93 -11.70 -23.02
C GLN A 151 -9.15 -10.98 -23.60
N TRP A 152 -10.02 -10.46 -22.74
CA TRP A 152 -11.18 -9.70 -23.16
C TRP A 152 -10.81 -8.45 -23.98
N PHE A 153 -9.78 -7.71 -23.61
CA PHE A 153 -9.31 -6.57 -24.37
C PHE A 153 -8.67 -6.93 -25.71
N ARG A 154 -8.18 -8.14 -25.85
CA ARG A 154 -7.62 -8.64 -27.12
C ARG A 154 -8.68 -9.13 -28.07
N TRP A 155 -9.66 -9.80 -27.52
CA TRP A 155 -10.77 -10.36 -28.29
C TRP A 155 -11.99 -10.50 -27.40
N HIS A 156 -13.12 -10.00 -27.87
CA HIS A 156 -14.42 -10.14 -27.22
C HIS A 156 -15.54 -10.28 -28.27
N PRO A 157 -16.69 -10.83 -27.91
CA PRO A 157 -17.79 -11.03 -28.83
C PRO A 157 -18.47 -9.70 -29.23
N LEU A 158 -19.06 -9.67 -30.40
CA LEU A 158 -19.80 -8.52 -30.94
C LEU A 158 -20.94 -8.07 -29.99
N GLU A 159 -21.54 -9.00 -29.29
CA GLU A 159 -22.59 -8.72 -28.30
C GLU A 159 -22.11 -7.77 -27.20
N ASP A 160 -20.85 -7.83 -26.82
CA ASP A 160 -20.29 -6.94 -25.81
C ASP A 160 -20.09 -5.53 -26.38
N GLU A 161 -19.66 -5.39 -27.64
CA GLU A 161 -19.64 -4.10 -28.32
C GLU A 161 -21.04 -3.49 -28.42
N LEU A 162 -22.06 -4.29 -28.71
CA LEU A 162 -23.44 -3.82 -28.74
C LEU A 162 -23.94 -3.33 -27.36
N LYS A 163 -23.52 -3.99 -26.28
CA LYS A 163 -23.80 -3.52 -24.91
C LYS A 163 -23.12 -2.17 -24.64
N LEU A 164 -21.85 -2.04 -25.02
CA LEU A 164 -21.10 -0.79 -24.88
C LEU A 164 -21.74 0.35 -25.68
N GLN A 165 -22.15 0.13 -26.92
CA GLN A 165 -22.83 1.14 -27.72
C GLN A 165 -24.17 1.56 -27.10
N ARG A 166 -24.98 0.62 -26.64
CA ARG A 166 -26.25 0.94 -25.93
C ARG A 166 -25.98 1.75 -24.67
N TRP A 167 -24.99 1.34 -23.87
CA TRP A 167 -24.60 2.07 -22.69
C TRP A 167 -24.16 3.51 -23.03
N ASN A 168 -23.40 3.70 -24.09
CA ASN A 168 -22.99 5.00 -24.60
C ASN A 168 -24.22 5.87 -24.98
N ASP A 169 -25.15 5.31 -25.74
CA ASP A 169 -26.35 6.02 -26.15
C ASP A 169 -27.21 6.44 -24.95
N GLU A 170 -27.46 5.53 -24.03
CA GLU A 170 -28.31 5.75 -22.86
C GLU A 170 -27.64 6.64 -21.80
N ASN A 171 -26.33 6.54 -21.64
CA ASN A 171 -25.63 7.17 -20.53
C ASN A 171 -24.78 8.39 -20.94
N LEU A 172 -24.31 8.46 -22.16
CA LEU A 172 -23.47 9.53 -22.67
C LEU A 172 -24.11 10.28 -23.85
N ALA A 173 -25.40 9.98 -24.18
CA ALA A 173 -26.08 10.51 -25.33
C ALA A 173 -25.32 10.34 -26.66
N GLY A 174 -24.66 9.17 -26.81
CA GLY A 174 -23.86 8.80 -27.97
C GLY A 174 -22.49 9.49 -28.07
N LYS A 175 -22.14 10.37 -27.14
CA LYS A 175 -20.92 11.22 -27.24
C LYS A 175 -19.60 10.47 -27.03
N GLY A 176 -19.66 9.25 -26.51
CA GLY A 176 -18.45 8.46 -26.25
C GLY A 176 -17.89 7.78 -27.50
N PHE A 177 -18.65 7.78 -28.62
CA PHE A 177 -18.23 7.17 -29.87
C PHE A 177 -18.45 8.14 -31.02
N ILE A 178 -17.40 8.35 -31.83
CA ILE A 178 -17.44 9.18 -33.02
C ILE A 178 -17.58 8.26 -34.24
N ASN A 179 -18.62 8.46 -35.03
CA ASN A 179 -18.81 7.69 -36.25
C ASN A 179 -17.62 7.84 -37.20
N TRP A 180 -17.21 6.73 -37.78
CA TRP A 180 -16.13 6.71 -38.76
C TRP A 180 -16.47 7.60 -39.95
N GLN A 181 -15.52 8.44 -40.38
CA GLN A 181 -15.67 9.36 -41.50
C GLN A 181 -14.36 9.43 -42.28
N SER A 182 -14.49 9.64 -43.58
CA SER A 182 -13.31 9.82 -44.46
C SER A 182 -12.53 11.07 -44.09
N PHE A 183 -11.21 10.95 -44.10
CA PHE A 183 -10.28 12.02 -43.80
C PHE A 183 -9.03 11.92 -44.67
N HIS A 184 -8.63 13.03 -45.29
CA HIS A 184 -7.38 13.08 -46.04
C HIS A 184 -6.20 13.40 -45.12
N HIS A 185 -5.43 12.39 -44.74
CA HIS A 185 -4.24 12.55 -43.91
C HIS A 185 -3.05 13.01 -44.76
N PRO A 186 -2.29 14.05 -44.34
CA PRO A 186 -1.23 14.64 -45.17
C PRO A 186 -0.08 13.68 -45.51
N GLN A 187 0.14 12.64 -44.73
CA GLN A 187 1.21 11.64 -44.96
C GLN A 187 0.67 10.28 -45.41
N LEU A 188 -0.57 9.91 -45.04
CA LEU A 188 -1.15 8.58 -45.30
C LEU A 188 -2.17 8.55 -46.42
N GLY A 189 -2.55 9.73 -46.97
CA GLY A 189 -3.61 9.84 -47.98
C GLY A 189 -4.99 9.66 -47.40
N GLU A 190 -5.89 9.01 -48.13
CA GLU A 190 -7.27 8.77 -47.69
C GLU A 190 -7.30 7.72 -46.56
N VAL A 191 -7.88 8.08 -45.43
CA VAL A 191 -8.07 7.25 -44.26
C VAL A 191 -9.47 7.46 -43.69
N GLU A 192 -9.89 6.61 -42.76
CA GLU A 192 -11.06 6.86 -41.93
C GLU A 192 -10.64 7.18 -40.50
N ILE A 193 -11.29 8.15 -39.88
CA ILE A 193 -11.11 8.53 -38.46
C ILE A 193 -12.43 8.43 -37.73
N GLY A 194 -12.40 7.96 -36.50
CA GLY A 194 -13.56 7.75 -35.65
C GLY A 194 -13.26 6.76 -34.55
N GLY A 195 -14.30 6.19 -33.94
CA GLY A 195 -14.20 5.22 -32.88
C GLY A 195 -14.46 5.80 -31.51
N TRP A 196 -14.15 5.04 -30.47
CA TRP A 196 -14.34 5.44 -29.10
C TRP A 196 -13.43 6.62 -28.71
N ASP A 197 -13.98 7.55 -27.91
CA ASP A 197 -13.16 8.51 -27.16
C ASP A 197 -12.39 7.74 -26.07
N PHE A 198 -11.23 7.21 -26.50
CA PHE A 198 -10.45 6.32 -25.67
C PHE A 198 -10.03 6.96 -24.34
N LYS A 199 -9.64 8.24 -24.39
CA LYS A 199 -9.16 8.94 -23.20
C LYS A 199 -10.25 9.23 -22.18
N ASN A 200 -11.43 9.69 -22.63
CA ASN A 200 -12.48 10.18 -21.73
C ASN A 200 -13.61 9.17 -21.49
N VAL A 201 -13.54 7.97 -22.09
CA VAL A 201 -14.55 6.91 -21.91
C VAL A 201 -13.91 5.59 -21.46
N TRP A 202 -12.72 5.26 -21.98
CA TRP A 202 -12.03 4.02 -21.66
C TRP A 202 -10.97 4.18 -20.58
N GLN A 203 -10.01 5.10 -20.77
CA GLN A 203 -8.95 5.31 -19.77
C GLN A 203 -9.45 6.04 -18.53
N ASN A 204 -10.39 6.97 -18.70
CA ASN A 204 -10.92 7.74 -17.58
C ASN A 204 -12.43 7.62 -17.52
N ALA A 205 -12.97 7.67 -16.33
CA ALA A 205 -14.42 7.76 -16.12
C ALA A 205 -14.97 9.04 -16.74
N PRO A 206 -16.07 8.97 -17.49
CA PRO A 206 -16.80 10.18 -17.87
C PRO A 206 -17.19 11.00 -16.64
N GLU A 207 -17.21 12.34 -16.78
CA GLU A 207 -17.35 13.31 -15.68
C GLU A 207 -18.43 12.94 -14.66
N LYS A 208 -19.61 12.48 -15.14
CA LYS A 208 -20.74 12.12 -14.26
C LYS A 208 -20.44 10.97 -13.28
N TYR A 209 -19.44 10.13 -13.57
CA TYR A 209 -19.07 8.99 -12.72
C TYR A 209 -17.93 9.32 -11.76
N LEU A 210 -17.19 10.41 -11.99
CA LEU A 210 -16.01 10.77 -11.18
C LEU A 210 -16.31 10.95 -9.69
N PRO A 211 -17.41 11.62 -9.26
CA PRO A 211 -17.68 11.81 -7.84
C PRO A 211 -17.81 10.49 -7.07
N ASP A 212 -18.62 9.55 -7.57
CA ASP A 212 -18.82 8.23 -6.94
C ASP A 212 -17.52 7.39 -6.96
N LEU A 213 -16.81 7.41 -8.09
CA LEU A 213 -15.52 6.71 -8.22
C LEU A 213 -14.51 7.24 -7.20
N CYS A 214 -14.32 8.55 -7.15
CA CYS A 214 -13.35 9.16 -6.24
C CYS A 214 -13.72 8.95 -4.77
N GLU A 215 -15.00 9.03 -4.42
CA GLU A 215 -15.46 8.78 -3.06
C GLU A 215 -15.13 7.36 -2.59
N LYS A 216 -15.46 6.36 -3.40
CA LYS A 216 -15.20 4.95 -3.08
C LYS A 216 -13.70 4.66 -2.94
N GLN A 217 -12.89 5.18 -3.84
CA GLN A 217 -11.45 4.99 -3.78
C GLN A 217 -10.81 5.72 -2.59
N CYS A 218 -11.30 6.91 -2.27
CA CYS A 218 -10.87 7.64 -1.07
C CYS A 218 -11.22 6.87 0.21
N GLN A 219 -12.40 6.29 0.31
CA GLN A 219 -12.81 5.44 1.44
C GLN A 219 -11.87 4.25 1.61
N PHE A 220 -11.51 3.56 0.54
CA PHE A 220 -10.54 2.47 0.58
C PHE A 220 -9.15 2.95 1.05
N THR A 221 -8.64 4.04 0.47
CA THR A 221 -7.33 4.59 0.84
C THR A 221 -7.27 4.97 2.32
N ILE A 222 -8.32 5.63 2.84
CA ILE A 222 -8.41 5.99 4.26
C ILE A 222 -8.49 4.72 5.13
N ALA A 223 -9.31 3.74 4.74
CA ALA A 223 -9.42 2.48 5.48
C ALA A 223 -8.09 1.74 5.52
N HIS A 224 -7.33 1.70 4.42
CA HIS A 224 -5.98 1.14 4.37
C HIS A 224 -5.02 1.89 5.30
N ALA A 225 -5.02 3.21 5.26
CA ALA A 225 -4.19 4.04 6.15
C ALA A 225 -4.49 3.81 7.63
N LEU A 226 -5.78 3.65 7.99
CA LEU A 226 -6.22 3.38 9.35
C LEU A 226 -5.82 1.99 9.88
N MET A 227 -5.36 1.09 9.03
CA MET A 227 -4.80 -0.20 9.45
C MET A 227 -3.37 -0.08 9.99
N SER A 228 -2.71 1.06 9.85
CA SER A 228 -1.35 1.29 10.38
C SER A 228 -1.25 0.98 11.88
N PRO A 229 -0.08 0.54 12.36
CA PRO A 229 0.15 0.36 13.78
C PRO A 229 0.10 1.71 14.52
N LEU A 230 -0.26 1.67 15.80
CA LEU A 230 -0.37 2.86 16.65
C LEU A 230 0.15 2.55 18.05
N LEU A 231 1.33 3.08 18.39
CA LEU A 231 1.91 2.94 19.71
C LEU A 231 1.18 3.83 20.72
N ALA A 232 0.82 3.26 21.84
CA ALA A 232 0.17 3.97 22.95
C ALA A 232 0.70 3.51 24.31
N ILE A 233 0.58 4.39 25.32
CA ILE A 233 0.76 4.04 26.71
C ILE A 233 -0.58 3.53 27.24
N SER A 234 -0.66 2.25 27.60
CA SER A 234 -1.89 1.65 28.15
C SER A 234 -1.95 1.72 29.67
N ARG A 235 -0.77 1.83 30.32
CA ARG A 235 -0.66 1.95 31.78
C ARG A 235 0.64 2.66 32.13
N LEU A 236 0.56 3.55 33.14
CA LEU A 236 1.71 4.19 33.74
C LEU A 236 1.45 4.34 35.24
N ASP A 237 2.21 3.63 36.05
CA ASP A 237 2.13 3.67 37.48
C ASP A 237 3.43 4.18 38.07
N LEU A 238 3.32 5.10 39.02
CA LEU A 238 4.41 5.52 39.90
C LEU A 238 4.02 5.24 41.32
N LYS A 239 4.81 4.44 42.03
CA LYS A 239 4.57 4.10 43.41
C LYS A 239 5.76 4.52 44.26
N SER A 240 5.53 5.32 45.33
CA SER A 240 6.56 5.62 46.31
C SER A 240 6.75 4.44 47.25
N GLU A 241 8.00 3.99 47.40
CA GLU A 241 8.41 2.93 48.33
C GLU A 241 9.04 3.51 49.62
N GLY A 242 9.02 4.83 49.76
CA GLY A 242 9.64 5.57 50.89
C GLY A 242 11.11 5.91 50.66
N ASN A 243 11.67 6.77 51.49
CA ASN A 243 13.07 7.22 51.45
C ASN A 243 13.51 7.78 50.10
N GLY A 244 12.59 8.41 49.36
CA GLY A 244 12.85 8.94 48.04
C GLY A 244 13.01 7.90 46.92
N ILE A 245 12.61 6.64 47.19
CA ILE A 245 12.62 5.57 46.21
C ILE A 245 11.24 5.44 45.57
N TYR A 246 11.23 5.33 44.23
CA TYR A 246 10.01 5.18 43.45
C TYR A 246 10.13 4.00 42.48
N HIS A 247 9.05 3.19 42.41
CA HIS A 247 8.86 2.14 41.42
C HIS A 247 7.98 2.67 40.28
N LEU A 248 8.52 2.72 39.05
CA LEU A 248 7.86 3.20 37.86
C LEU A 248 7.57 2.03 36.93
N VAL A 249 6.32 1.87 36.54
CA VAL A 249 5.86 0.80 35.62
C VAL A 249 5.20 1.46 34.42
N LEU A 250 5.76 1.19 33.24
CA LEU A 250 5.20 1.60 31.94
C LEU A 250 4.69 0.37 31.22
N GLN A 251 3.45 0.41 30.72
CA GLN A 251 2.96 -0.57 29.76
C GLN A 251 2.65 0.12 28.44
N LEU A 252 3.31 -0.33 27.40
CA LEU A 252 3.09 0.07 26.02
C LEU A 252 2.21 -0.95 25.31
N GLU A 253 1.35 -0.47 24.41
CA GLU A 253 0.55 -1.33 23.55
C GLU A 253 0.50 -0.81 22.11
N ASN A 254 0.31 -1.71 21.17
CA ASN A 254 -0.07 -1.38 19.81
C ASN A 254 -1.59 -1.41 19.69
N GLN A 255 -2.22 -0.24 19.55
CA GLN A 255 -3.67 -0.08 19.36
C GLN A 255 -4.08 -0.23 17.88
N GLY A 256 -3.12 -0.22 16.98
CA GLY A 256 -3.34 -0.35 15.54
C GLY A 256 -3.70 -1.77 15.10
N PHE A 257 -4.04 -1.90 13.83
CA PHE A 257 -4.40 -3.18 13.24
C PHE A 257 -3.16 -3.99 12.86
N LEU A 258 -2.23 -3.40 12.09
CA LEU A 258 -0.98 -4.03 11.71
C LEU A 258 0.03 -4.06 12.87
N PRO A 259 0.98 -5.01 12.87
CA PRO A 259 2.07 -5.03 13.84
C PRO A 259 3.03 -3.85 13.64
N THR A 260 3.80 -3.49 14.66
CA THR A 260 4.74 -2.36 14.60
C THR A 260 5.87 -2.55 13.58
N TYR A 261 6.04 -3.75 13.06
CA TYR A 261 6.95 -4.06 11.95
C TYR A 261 6.25 -4.10 10.58
N THR A 262 4.95 -3.94 10.50
CA THR A 262 4.05 -3.94 9.35
C THR A 262 3.84 -5.33 8.75
N SER A 263 4.88 -6.01 8.23
CA SER A 263 4.79 -7.30 7.54
C SER A 263 5.94 -8.25 7.96
N LYS A 264 5.76 -9.54 7.73
CA LYS A 264 6.84 -10.53 7.93
C LYS A 264 8.03 -10.26 7.02
N LYS A 265 7.79 -9.80 5.79
CA LYS A 265 8.83 -9.36 4.87
C LYS A 265 9.73 -8.29 5.51
N ALA A 266 9.14 -7.31 6.18
CA ALA A 266 9.90 -6.25 6.86
C ALA A 266 10.79 -6.79 8.00
N LEU A 267 10.29 -7.79 8.76
CA LEU A 267 11.09 -8.48 9.78
C LEU A 267 12.24 -9.28 9.17
N GLU A 268 11.99 -10.07 8.14
CA GLU A 268 12.99 -10.88 7.45
C GLU A 268 14.11 -10.00 6.88
N ARG A 269 13.74 -8.87 6.31
CA ARG A 269 14.69 -7.88 5.78
C ARG A 269 15.38 -7.03 6.86
N LYS A 270 14.92 -7.06 8.11
CA LYS A 270 15.44 -6.28 9.24
C LYS A 270 15.47 -4.76 8.98
N ILE A 271 14.47 -4.26 8.27
CA ILE A 271 14.39 -2.86 7.84
C ILE A 271 13.63 -1.96 8.84
N VAL A 272 13.00 -2.54 9.85
CA VAL A 272 12.29 -1.81 10.90
C VAL A 272 13.01 -2.02 12.23
N ARG A 273 13.34 -0.91 12.87
CA ARG A 273 14.00 -0.95 14.17
C ARG A 273 13.03 -1.36 15.27
N PRO A 274 13.51 -2.14 16.28
CA PRO A 274 12.75 -2.41 17.49
C PRO A 274 12.31 -1.11 18.19
N ILE A 275 11.21 -1.20 18.92
CA ILE A 275 10.72 -0.07 19.73
C ILE A 275 11.78 0.30 20.76
N GLN A 276 12.18 1.57 20.77
CA GLN A 276 13.10 2.13 21.73
C GLN A 276 12.35 2.84 22.84
N VAL A 277 12.74 2.59 24.09
CA VAL A 277 12.20 3.27 25.28
C VAL A 277 13.34 3.99 25.98
N LYS A 278 13.13 5.28 26.23
CA LYS A 278 14.08 6.17 26.93
C LYS A 278 13.43 6.74 28.18
N LEU A 279 14.20 6.77 29.26
CA LEU A 279 13.85 7.46 30.51
C LEU A 279 14.84 8.61 30.72
N ASN A 280 14.36 9.84 30.60
CA ASN A 280 15.10 11.04 30.87
C ASN A 280 14.89 11.43 32.35
N LEU A 281 15.96 11.43 33.12
CA LEU A 281 15.94 11.81 34.51
C LEU A 281 16.29 13.30 34.67
N ALA A 282 15.71 13.96 35.66
CA ALA A 282 16.13 15.28 36.08
C ALA A 282 17.48 15.19 36.84
N ASP A 283 18.14 16.35 37.00
CA ASP A 283 19.32 16.49 37.88
C ASP A 283 18.93 15.97 39.28
N GLU A 284 19.86 15.27 39.92
CA GLU A 284 19.68 14.68 41.27
C GLU A 284 18.71 13.47 41.35
N VAL A 285 18.06 13.06 40.23
CA VAL A 285 17.36 11.77 40.13
C VAL A 285 18.34 10.71 39.64
N SER A 286 18.40 9.58 40.31
CA SER A 286 19.29 8.49 39.94
C SER A 286 18.52 7.19 39.66
N LEU A 287 19.00 6.44 38.67
CA LEU A 287 18.49 5.10 38.35
C LEU A 287 19.09 4.06 39.29
N ILE A 288 18.27 3.24 39.94
CA ILE A 288 18.69 2.12 40.79
C ILE A 288 18.56 0.80 40.03
N VAL A 289 17.40 0.58 39.36
CA VAL A 289 17.11 -0.63 38.59
C VAL A 289 16.53 -0.26 37.24
N GLY A 290 16.87 -1.02 36.21
CA GLY A 290 16.42 -0.81 34.83
C GLY A 290 17.52 -0.26 33.93
N LYS A 291 17.12 0.30 32.79
CA LYS A 291 18.00 0.98 31.83
C LYS A 291 17.39 2.29 31.40
N LEU A 292 18.22 3.32 31.24
CA LEU A 292 17.78 4.63 30.73
C LEU A 292 17.35 4.56 29.26
N GLU A 293 17.99 3.70 28.49
CA GLU A 293 17.61 3.40 27.11
C GLU A 293 17.58 1.90 26.89
N GLN A 294 16.51 1.40 26.27
CA GLN A 294 16.38 -0.03 25.96
C GLN A 294 15.48 -0.27 24.75
N GLU A 295 15.78 -1.37 24.06
CA GLU A 295 14.91 -1.91 23.02
C GLU A 295 13.98 -2.97 23.62
N ILE A 296 12.71 -2.93 23.23
CA ILE A 296 11.70 -3.87 23.75
C ILE A 296 11.14 -4.80 22.67
N GLY A 297 11.77 -4.84 21.49
CA GLY A 297 11.32 -5.61 20.34
C GLY A 297 10.15 -4.94 19.61
N HIS A 298 9.31 -5.76 19.00
CA HIS A 298 8.12 -5.32 18.27
C HIS A 298 6.86 -5.75 19.01
N LEU A 299 5.75 -5.09 18.70
CA LEU A 299 4.41 -5.43 19.19
C LEU A 299 3.53 -5.91 18.05
N GLU A 300 2.82 -7.00 18.27
CA GLU A 300 1.80 -7.48 17.37
C GLU A 300 0.62 -6.50 17.30
N GLY A 301 -0.16 -6.60 16.20
CA GLY A 301 -1.39 -5.84 16.02
C GLY A 301 -2.62 -6.74 16.13
N ARG A 302 -3.80 -6.15 15.93
CA ARG A 302 -5.06 -6.90 15.89
C ARG A 302 -5.17 -7.83 14.68
N SER A 303 -4.37 -7.61 13.65
CA SER A 303 -4.25 -8.44 12.46
C SER A 303 -3.81 -9.88 12.76
N ASN A 304 -3.11 -10.11 13.85
CA ASN A 304 -2.72 -11.44 14.29
C ASN A 304 -3.91 -12.42 14.45
N LYS A 305 -5.12 -11.91 14.63
CA LYS A 305 -6.35 -12.72 14.73
C LYS A 305 -6.95 -13.11 13.38
N VAL A 306 -6.47 -12.52 12.29
CA VAL A 306 -7.03 -12.76 10.95
C VAL A 306 -6.63 -14.14 10.42
N TYR A 307 -5.40 -14.54 10.65
CA TYR A 307 -4.83 -15.78 10.12
C TYR A 307 -4.58 -16.88 11.17
N SER A 308 -4.87 -16.62 12.43
CA SER A 308 -4.69 -17.63 13.48
C SER A 308 -5.80 -17.57 14.52
N SER A 309 -6.67 -18.58 14.50
CA SER A 309 -7.63 -18.83 15.59
C SER A 309 -6.93 -19.36 16.85
N LEU A 310 -5.69 -19.80 16.75
CA LEU A 310 -4.85 -20.36 17.81
C LEU A 310 -3.77 -19.38 18.27
N ALA A 311 -3.91 -18.07 17.97
CA ALA A 311 -2.97 -17.04 18.38
C ALA A 311 -2.80 -17.07 19.91
N HIS A 312 -1.72 -17.70 20.35
CA HIS A 312 -1.33 -17.75 21.74
C HIS A 312 -0.64 -16.44 22.10
N GLY A 313 -1.17 -15.75 23.12
CA GLY A 313 -0.54 -14.60 23.72
C GLY A 313 -0.26 -13.49 22.71
N LEU A 314 -1.20 -12.59 22.58
CA LEU A 314 -1.01 -11.44 21.76
C LEU A 314 0.06 -10.55 22.37
N ASP A 315 1.28 -10.65 21.88
CA ASP A 315 2.40 -9.77 22.25
C ASP A 315 2.18 -8.33 21.74
N TYR A 316 0.94 -7.83 21.83
CA TYR A 316 0.59 -6.46 21.49
C TYR A 316 0.87 -5.47 22.63
N ARG A 317 1.33 -5.99 23.79
CA ARG A 317 1.71 -5.20 24.95
C ARG A 317 3.10 -5.58 25.44
N ARG A 318 3.82 -4.60 26.00
CA ARG A 318 5.10 -4.80 26.66
C ARG A 318 5.20 -3.92 27.89
N THR A 319 5.66 -4.50 29.02
CA THR A 319 5.90 -3.75 30.25
C THR A 319 7.39 -3.47 30.43
N VAL A 320 7.68 -2.26 30.87
CA VAL A 320 9.02 -1.80 31.24
C VAL A 320 8.97 -1.23 32.65
N GLU A 321 9.95 -1.55 33.47
CA GLU A 321 9.98 -1.18 34.87
C GLU A 321 11.32 -0.53 35.25
N TRP A 322 11.25 0.44 36.14
CA TRP A 322 12.39 1.10 36.71
C TRP A 322 12.23 1.31 38.22
N VAL A 323 13.34 1.28 38.94
CA VAL A 323 13.44 1.82 40.31
C VAL A 323 14.35 3.01 40.26
N ILE A 324 13.87 4.13 40.71
CA ILE A 324 14.59 5.41 40.72
C ILE A 324 14.59 6.01 42.12
N LYS A 325 15.62 6.84 42.37
CA LYS A 325 15.72 7.61 43.62
C LYS A 325 15.74 9.10 43.26
N GLY A 326 14.85 9.85 43.87
CA GLY A 326 14.70 11.29 43.68
C GLY A 326 13.94 11.97 44.81
N VAL A 327 13.74 13.27 44.66
CA VAL A 327 12.98 14.09 45.60
C VAL A 327 11.59 14.35 45.01
N SER A 328 10.57 14.35 45.90
CA SER A 328 9.19 14.66 45.49
C SER A 328 9.13 16.05 44.81
N GLY A 329 8.37 16.10 43.70
CA GLY A 329 8.22 17.30 42.88
C GLY A 329 9.18 17.36 41.66
N GLN A 330 10.16 16.47 41.57
CA GLN A 330 11.04 16.38 40.38
C GLN A 330 10.32 15.77 39.21
N GLU A 331 10.51 16.31 38.01
CA GLU A 331 9.93 15.82 36.76
C GLU A 331 10.90 14.89 36.02
N ILE A 332 10.41 13.76 35.56
CA ILE A 332 11.09 12.86 34.64
C ILE A 332 10.26 12.71 33.37
N GLU A 333 10.90 12.30 32.26
CA GLU A 333 10.20 12.09 30.99
C GLU A 333 10.47 10.69 30.45
N ILE A 334 9.40 10.04 30.00
CA ILE A 334 9.46 8.76 29.27
C ILE A 334 9.19 9.06 27.80
N ILE A 335 10.00 8.49 26.91
CA ILE A 335 9.80 8.54 25.47
C ILE A 335 9.85 7.13 24.94
N ALA A 336 8.81 6.71 24.20
CA ALA A 336 8.83 5.45 23.47
C ALA A 336 8.67 5.74 21.97
N ILE A 337 9.56 5.17 21.16
CA ILE A 337 9.67 5.44 19.71
C ILE A 337 9.51 4.12 18.97
N ALA A 338 8.46 4.03 18.16
CA ALA A 338 8.25 2.96 17.19
C ALA A 338 8.26 3.56 15.79
N GLU A 339 9.21 3.19 14.97
CA GLU A 339 9.46 3.81 13.67
C GLU A 339 8.20 3.91 12.80
N ARG A 340 7.36 2.87 12.80
CA ARG A 340 6.13 2.79 12.01
C ARG A 340 4.83 2.98 12.78
N ALA A 341 4.92 3.07 14.11
CA ALA A 341 3.74 3.20 14.97
C ALA A 341 3.69 4.53 15.75
N GLY A 342 4.66 5.40 15.49
CA GLY A 342 4.73 6.73 16.09
C GLY A 342 5.56 6.80 17.37
N THR A 343 5.52 7.97 18.01
CA THR A 343 6.25 8.28 19.25
C THR A 343 5.27 8.73 20.31
N VAL A 344 5.38 8.15 21.49
CA VAL A 344 4.65 8.60 22.68
C VAL A 344 5.61 9.19 23.70
N ARG A 345 5.17 10.25 24.39
CA ARG A 345 5.91 10.94 25.42
C ARG A 345 5.02 11.15 26.63
N GLN A 346 5.59 10.98 27.81
CA GLN A 346 4.89 11.20 29.05
C GLN A 346 5.82 11.76 30.12
N LYS A 347 5.44 12.88 30.71
CA LYS A 347 6.07 13.46 31.89
C LYS A 347 5.44 12.89 33.14
N VAL A 348 6.25 12.64 34.14
CA VAL A 348 5.86 12.08 35.44
C VAL A 348 6.54 12.91 36.53
N ILE A 349 5.77 13.25 37.57
CA ILE A 349 6.28 13.97 38.75
C ILE A 349 6.43 12.97 39.89
N LEU A 350 7.63 12.92 40.52
CA LEU A 350 7.98 12.04 41.64
C LEU A 350 7.29 12.39 42.93
#